data_2eb9b5af57cfca516a7bf97700f236a1
#
_entry.id   2eb9b5af57cfca516a7bf97700f236a1
#
_cell.length_a   1.000
_cell.length_b   1.000
_cell.length_c   1.000
_cell.angle_alpha   90.00
_cell.angle_beta   90.00
_cell.angle_gamma   90.00
#
_symmetry.space_group_name_H-M   'P 1'
#
loop_
_entity.id
_entity.type
_entity.pdbx_description
1 polymer ?
#
loop_
_entity_poly.entity_id
_entity_poly.type
_entity_poly.pdbx_seq_one_letter_code
_entity_poly.pdbx_strand_id
1 'polypeptide(L)'
;MIIYDPKIAILLIAFNRSNIKQVFDRIKVVKPRRLYIAVDESTNDTQCKICKETTSIVSHIDWECQVFKLYQEKNQGYDKHCFHSISWFFEQEPEGIILEDDCVPSLSFFGFCTTLLKKFRNDERIGHISGSNYQFSKNRGDGTYYYSNLTHVSGWAGWRRVWQEHCLNENKYDLFNQLDYLSNLPSHAPFQYRWNRLFNIANHSNEHFWEVKYAYTNLINNRLSIIPNKNLITKIAYYDKMPHAIKNHPFTNIKNEEIDHIVHPSFICPDIEADLYSQTKEYNTSFEELYMPKEYFYLKEHFVAAIRNNHIHPKIPQIIHQIYEDLAGPPPSLVEISQSWKELNPDWEYRFWNKNDIETFLKTYYPEFIPAYNAFSHNVQRWDAIRYLILYKFGGLYVDMDYECTENITPILCNTECAMGLEPEAHAVRIHVPYIVGNAFIATVPEHPYFKELIDAVFYDNTKARTYTDSAELILNTTGPFLTTRIYDNSKYQERITLIPAEIIAPITHSDIRKIMNEETSMSIESKVEKSFAIHYFFGSWHEQTKELT
;
A
#
# COMPACT_ATOMS: atom_id res chain seq x y z
N MET A 1 -10.58 9.95 37.96
CA MET A 1 -9.85 10.52 36.84
C MET A 1 -8.50 9.83 36.76
N ILE A 2 -8.14 9.27 35.61
CA ILE A 2 -6.85 8.59 35.39
C ILE A 2 -5.78 9.67 35.20
N ILE A 3 -4.74 9.65 36.04
CA ILE A 3 -3.72 10.72 36.08
C ILE A 3 -2.44 10.19 35.40
N TYR A 4 -1.90 10.98 34.50
CA TYR A 4 -0.58 10.74 33.91
C TYR A 4 0.53 10.93 34.96
N ASP A 5 1.49 10.01 34.99
CA ASP A 5 2.73 10.18 35.77
C ASP A 5 3.78 10.93 34.94
N PRO A 6 4.15 12.18 35.27
CA PRO A 6 5.11 12.95 34.50
C PRO A 6 6.52 12.34 34.39
N LYS A 7 6.81 11.29 35.16
CA LYS A 7 8.07 10.54 35.06
C LYS A 7 8.14 9.59 33.88
N ILE A 8 7.00 9.24 33.27
CA ILE A 8 6.96 8.45 32.05
C ILE A 8 7.33 9.35 30.88
N ALA A 9 8.35 8.99 30.14
CA ALA A 9 8.81 9.75 29.00
C ALA A 9 7.85 9.60 27.80
N ILE A 10 7.80 10.63 26.95
CA ILE A 10 7.03 10.65 25.70
C ILE A 10 8.00 10.85 24.54
N LEU A 11 7.89 10.02 23.50
CA LEU A 11 8.51 10.21 22.20
C LEU A 11 7.47 10.78 21.24
N LEU A 12 7.78 11.88 20.57
CA LEU A 12 7.04 12.45 19.45
C LEU A 12 7.87 12.29 18.17
N ILE A 13 7.35 11.51 17.22
CA ILE A 13 7.95 11.29 15.90
C ILE A 13 7.24 12.17 14.89
N ALA A 14 7.99 12.99 14.16
CA ALA A 14 7.45 13.97 13.24
C ALA A 14 7.93 13.72 11.80
N PHE A 15 6.97 13.69 10.88
CA PHE A 15 7.14 13.47 9.44
C PHE A 15 6.73 14.66 8.61
N ASN A 16 6.99 15.88 9.07
CA ASN A 16 6.68 17.08 8.29
C ASN A 16 5.18 17.24 7.95
N ARG A 17 4.30 16.87 8.89
CA ARG A 17 2.85 17.03 8.75
C ARG A 17 2.37 18.25 9.54
N SER A 18 1.48 19.04 8.96
CA SER A 18 0.92 20.26 9.58
C SER A 18 0.12 19.99 10.86
N ASN A 19 -0.27 18.75 11.09
CA ASN A 19 -1.11 18.32 12.22
C ASN A 19 -0.36 18.18 13.55
N ILE A 20 0.96 18.20 13.55
CA ILE A 20 1.80 18.03 14.76
C ILE A 20 1.38 18.95 15.91
N LYS A 21 0.88 20.15 15.60
CA LYS A 21 0.41 21.09 16.61
C LYS A 21 -0.68 20.50 17.50
N GLN A 22 -1.62 19.77 16.93
CA GLN A 22 -2.72 19.15 17.67
C GLN A 22 -2.21 18.08 18.65
N VAL A 23 -1.24 17.28 18.24
CA VAL A 23 -0.60 16.27 19.09
C VAL A 23 0.22 16.95 20.18
N PHE A 24 1.02 17.94 19.81
CA PHE A 24 1.85 18.69 20.77
C PHE A 24 1.03 19.44 21.84
N ASP A 25 -0.10 20.02 21.44
CA ASP A 25 -1.02 20.70 22.39
C ASP A 25 -1.55 19.72 23.47
N ARG A 26 -1.76 18.44 23.14
CA ARG A 26 -2.12 17.39 24.12
C ARG A 26 -0.96 17.04 25.04
N ILE A 27 0.26 16.92 24.51
CA ILE A 27 1.48 16.70 25.29
C ILE A 27 1.71 17.88 26.26
N LYS A 28 1.49 19.11 25.81
CA LYS A 28 1.61 20.33 26.62
C LYS A 28 0.67 20.33 27.82
N VAL A 29 -0.52 19.76 27.71
CA VAL A 29 -1.48 19.66 28.83
C VAL A 29 -0.95 18.74 29.93
N VAL A 30 -0.35 17.61 29.59
CA VAL A 30 0.11 16.59 30.54
C VAL A 30 1.51 16.87 31.11
N LYS A 31 2.28 17.75 30.50
CA LYS A 31 3.57 18.29 30.97
C LYS A 31 4.57 17.18 31.37
N PRO A 32 5.03 16.33 30.44
CA PRO A 32 6.02 15.31 30.75
C PRO A 32 7.33 15.95 31.25
N ARG A 33 8.03 15.28 32.17
CA ARG A 33 9.36 15.72 32.63
C ARG A 33 10.46 15.41 31.60
N ARG A 34 10.23 14.44 30.73
CA ARG A 34 11.14 14.07 29.64
C ARG A 34 10.35 13.94 28.34
N LEU A 35 10.76 14.71 27.35
CA LEU A 35 10.17 14.71 26.00
C LEU A 35 11.26 14.48 24.97
N TYR A 36 11.07 13.43 24.20
CA TYR A 36 11.91 13.06 23.06
C TYR A 36 11.22 13.50 21.78
N ILE A 37 11.95 14.17 20.90
CA ILE A 37 11.42 14.71 19.65
C ILE A 37 12.35 14.24 18.52
N ALA A 38 11.80 13.45 17.63
CA ALA A 38 12.49 12.97 16.44
C ALA A 38 11.87 13.60 15.19
N VAL A 39 12.71 14.19 14.33
CA VAL A 39 12.27 14.86 13.09
C VAL A 39 13.11 14.35 11.92
N ASP A 40 12.46 13.89 10.86
CA ASP A 40 13.13 13.51 9.61
C ASP A 40 13.45 14.75 8.75
N GLU A 41 14.48 14.66 7.90
CA GLU A 41 14.85 15.75 6.99
C GLU A 41 13.85 15.86 5.84
N SER A 42 13.73 17.06 5.29
CA SER A 42 12.84 17.34 4.17
C SER A 42 13.42 16.89 2.84
N THR A 43 12.58 16.43 1.91
CA THR A 43 12.97 16.08 0.54
C THR A 43 12.81 17.23 -0.45
N ASN A 44 12.11 18.32 -0.09
CA ASN A 44 11.84 19.47 -0.96
C ASN A 44 11.55 20.76 -0.18
N ASP A 45 11.50 21.90 -0.86
CA ASP A 45 11.32 23.23 -0.25
C ASP A 45 10.01 23.40 0.52
N THR A 46 8.93 22.78 0.09
CA THR A 46 7.63 22.80 0.80
C THR A 46 7.73 22.07 2.12
N GLN A 47 8.34 20.88 2.12
CA GLN A 47 8.59 20.10 3.34
C GLN A 47 9.58 20.82 4.25
N CYS A 48 10.60 21.51 3.71
CA CYS A 48 11.52 22.32 4.49
C CYS A 48 10.81 23.43 5.29
N LYS A 49 9.77 24.05 4.74
CA LYS A 49 8.92 25.00 5.46
C LYS A 49 8.17 24.34 6.61
N ILE A 50 7.57 23.17 6.37
CA ILE A 50 6.85 22.39 7.40
C ILE A 50 7.81 21.90 8.50
N CYS A 51 9.02 21.45 8.16
CA CYS A 51 10.07 21.10 9.13
C CYS A 51 10.41 22.27 10.05
N LYS A 52 10.55 23.49 9.50
CA LYS A 52 10.81 24.70 10.28
C LYS A 52 9.63 25.05 11.19
N GLU A 53 8.40 24.93 10.70
CA GLU A 53 7.19 25.12 11.50
C GLU A 53 7.12 24.08 12.62
N THR A 54 7.37 22.80 12.33
CA THR A 54 7.45 21.70 13.32
C THR A 54 8.49 22.03 14.40
N THR A 55 9.70 22.39 14.00
CA THR A 55 10.78 22.75 14.93
C THR A 55 10.39 23.96 15.76
N SER A 56 9.70 24.94 15.19
CA SER A 56 9.18 26.12 15.92
C SER A 56 8.13 25.72 16.96
N ILE A 57 7.14 24.88 16.59
CA ILE A 57 6.08 24.43 17.49
C ILE A 57 6.69 23.70 18.70
N VAL A 58 7.58 22.75 18.48
CA VAL A 58 8.19 21.93 19.54
C VAL A 58 9.28 22.66 20.32
N SER A 59 9.71 23.84 19.90
CA SER A 59 10.68 24.66 20.65
C SER A 59 10.03 25.48 21.79
N HIS A 60 8.70 25.66 21.76
CA HIS A 60 7.97 26.47 22.74
C HIS A 60 7.47 25.62 23.93
N ILE A 61 8.41 25.07 24.71
CA ILE A 61 8.10 24.31 25.93
C ILE A 61 8.15 25.28 27.14
N ASP A 62 7.00 25.51 27.75
CA ASP A 62 6.79 26.49 28.85
C ASP A 62 6.58 25.80 30.23
N TRP A 63 6.98 24.53 30.35
CA TRP A 63 6.98 23.79 31.62
C TRP A 63 8.36 23.14 31.87
N GLU A 64 8.61 22.75 33.11
CA GLU A 64 9.85 22.07 33.51
C GLU A 64 9.95 20.70 32.77
N CYS A 65 10.85 20.63 31.79
CA CYS A 65 11.01 19.45 30.92
C CYS A 65 12.44 19.30 30.42
N GLN A 66 12.99 18.10 30.51
CA GLN A 66 14.18 17.74 29.77
C GLN A 66 13.80 17.33 28.36
N VAL A 67 14.32 18.06 27.38
CA VAL A 67 14.01 17.84 25.97
C VAL A 67 15.22 17.23 25.26
N PHE A 68 14.99 16.07 24.67
CA PHE A 68 15.96 15.36 23.83
C PHE A 68 15.53 15.46 22.38
N LYS A 69 16.46 15.72 21.47
CA LYS A 69 16.16 15.97 20.06
C LYS A 69 17.01 15.08 19.17
N LEU A 70 16.37 14.40 18.24
CA LEU A 70 16.98 13.63 17.16
C LEU A 70 16.56 14.26 15.82
N TYR A 71 17.46 14.96 15.18
CA TYR A 71 17.25 15.53 13.84
C TYR A 71 18.10 14.76 12.85
N GLN A 72 17.46 14.22 11.81
CA GLN A 72 18.16 13.51 10.76
C GLN A 72 18.82 14.50 9.80
N GLU A 73 20.05 14.23 9.38
CA GLU A 73 20.77 15.04 8.40
C GLU A 73 20.32 14.77 6.95
N LYS A 74 19.65 13.65 6.72
CA LYS A 74 19.10 13.23 5.43
C LYS A 74 17.77 12.53 5.66
N ASN A 75 16.85 12.71 4.71
CA ASN A 75 15.58 11.99 4.72
C ASN A 75 15.82 10.48 4.70
N GLN A 76 15.29 9.78 5.68
CA GLN A 76 15.42 8.33 5.83
C GLN A 76 14.19 7.57 5.33
N GLY A 77 13.09 8.28 5.11
CA GLY A 77 11.78 7.69 4.85
C GLY A 77 11.11 7.20 6.14
N TYR A 78 9.80 6.95 6.04
CA TYR A 78 8.93 6.66 7.18
C TYR A 78 9.44 5.50 8.05
N ASP A 79 9.63 4.34 7.47
CA ASP A 79 9.98 3.13 8.21
C ASP A 79 11.30 3.22 8.96
N LYS A 80 12.35 3.70 8.29
CA LYS A 80 13.68 3.84 8.89
C LYS A 80 13.70 4.89 9.97
N HIS A 81 13.04 6.03 9.72
CA HIS A 81 12.98 7.10 10.71
C HIS A 81 12.23 6.65 11.97
N CYS A 82 11.07 5.99 11.84
CA CYS A 82 10.35 5.43 12.99
C CYS A 82 11.22 4.43 13.75
N PHE A 83 11.80 3.45 13.05
CA PHE A 83 12.66 2.44 13.68
C PHE A 83 13.82 3.06 14.46
N HIS A 84 14.57 3.99 13.86
CA HIS A 84 15.69 4.65 14.51
C HIS A 84 15.24 5.52 15.69
N SER A 85 14.13 6.23 15.55
CA SER A 85 13.59 7.10 16.60
C SER A 85 13.14 6.31 17.82
N ILE A 86 12.45 5.19 17.61
CA ILE A 86 11.98 4.31 18.69
C ILE A 86 13.18 3.58 19.35
N SER A 87 14.14 3.14 18.55
CA SER A 87 15.38 2.51 19.06
C SER A 87 16.16 3.48 19.94
N TRP A 88 16.41 4.70 19.44
CA TRP A 88 17.06 5.76 20.21
C TRP A 88 16.32 6.09 21.53
N PHE A 89 14.99 6.12 21.50
CA PHE A 89 14.18 6.36 22.68
C PHE A 89 14.35 5.24 23.72
N PHE A 90 14.24 3.97 23.31
CA PHE A 90 14.36 2.83 24.21
C PHE A 90 15.82 2.51 24.62
N GLU A 91 16.82 3.08 23.99
CA GLU A 91 18.20 3.10 24.52
C GLU A 91 18.31 3.94 25.79
N GLN A 92 17.49 4.99 25.94
CA GLN A 92 17.50 5.91 27.08
C GLN A 92 16.45 5.55 28.13
N GLU A 93 15.24 5.13 27.71
CA GLU A 93 14.09 4.92 28.57
C GLU A 93 13.73 3.44 28.69
N PRO A 94 13.43 2.94 29.93
CA PRO A 94 13.01 1.56 30.14
C PRO A 94 11.58 1.29 29.65
N GLU A 95 10.75 2.33 29.60
CA GLU A 95 9.35 2.30 29.17
C GLU A 95 8.91 3.70 28.79
N GLY A 96 7.88 3.82 27.94
CA GLY A 96 7.34 5.11 27.57
C GLY A 96 6.22 5.09 26.57
N ILE A 97 5.78 6.28 26.18
CA ILE A 97 4.67 6.53 25.27
C ILE A 97 5.24 7.01 23.93
N ILE A 98 4.74 6.47 22.84
CA ILE A 98 5.15 6.80 21.48
C ILE A 98 3.94 7.39 20.73
N LEU A 99 4.13 8.58 20.16
CA LEU A 99 3.14 9.31 19.37
C LEU A 99 3.76 9.75 18.04
N GLU A 100 3.01 9.62 16.97
CA GLU A 100 3.33 10.22 15.68
C GLU A 100 2.58 11.54 15.50
N ASP A 101 3.00 12.38 14.55
CA ASP A 101 2.48 13.72 14.32
C ASP A 101 1.02 13.76 13.79
N ASP A 102 0.44 12.61 13.43
CA ASP A 102 -0.96 12.44 13.03
C ASP A 102 -1.85 11.72 14.07
N CYS A 103 -1.27 11.30 15.20
CA CYS A 103 -1.94 10.55 16.25
C CYS A 103 -2.35 11.45 17.42
N VAL A 104 -3.56 12.04 17.39
CA VAL A 104 -4.05 12.95 18.44
C VAL A 104 -4.65 12.18 19.61
N PRO A 105 -4.01 12.19 20.80
CA PRO A 105 -4.49 11.44 21.97
C PRO A 105 -5.60 12.18 22.71
N SER A 106 -6.51 11.42 23.35
CA SER A 106 -7.31 11.90 24.46
C SER A 106 -6.43 12.18 25.68
N LEU A 107 -6.89 12.98 26.64
CA LEU A 107 -6.07 13.24 27.84
C LEU A 107 -5.95 12.00 28.72
N SER A 108 -6.97 11.17 28.79
CA SER A 108 -6.94 9.91 29.54
C SER A 108 -6.01 8.86 28.94
N PHE A 109 -5.63 8.97 27.66
CA PHE A 109 -4.63 8.08 27.03
C PHE A 109 -3.32 8.04 27.82
N PHE A 110 -2.80 9.18 28.23
CA PHE A 110 -1.54 9.26 28.95
C PHE A 110 -1.61 8.58 30.31
N GLY A 111 -2.69 8.79 31.04
CA GLY A 111 -2.91 8.13 32.33
C GLY A 111 -3.19 6.64 32.20
N PHE A 112 -3.91 6.22 31.14
CA PHE A 112 -4.12 4.82 30.79
C PHE A 112 -2.78 4.11 30.54
N CYS A 113 -1.94 4.67 29.67
CA CYS A 113 -0.62 4.14 29.39
C CYS A 113 0.25 4.04 30.65
N THR A 114 0.31 5.12 31.45
CA THR A 114 1.11 5.14 32.68
C THR A 114 0.71 4.05 33.66
N THR A 115 -0.59 3.88 33.87
CA THR A 115 -1.12 2.87 34.81
C THR A 115 -0.77 1.46 34.37
N LEU A 116 -0.90 1.19 33.07
CA LEU A 116 -0.67 -0.15 32.52
C LEU A 116 0.82 -0.45 32.32
N LEU A 117 1.64 0.54 31.95
CA LEU A 117 3.10 0.40 31.95
C LEU A 117 3.60 -0.04 33.32
N LYS A 118 3.14 0.62 34.38
CA LYS A 118 3.50 0.26 35.75
C LYS A 118 3.01 -1.13 36.16
N LYS A 119 1.75 -1.46 35.83
CA LYS A 119 1.12 -2.73 36.20
C LYS A 119 1.83 -3.93 35.54
N PHE A 120 2.14 -3.82 34.25
CA PHE A 120 2.66 -4.93 33.45
C PHE A 120 4.17 -4.85 33.15
N ARG A 121 4.91 -4.01 33.90
CA ARG A 121 6.34 -3.78 33.68
C ARG A 121 7.16 -5.08 33.65
N ASN A 122 6.82 -6.01 34.52
CA ASN A 122 7.51 -7.27 34.70
C ASN A 122 6.69 -8.49 34.23
N ASP A 123 5.58 -8.26 33.55
CA ASP A 123 4.75 -9.35 33.01
C ASP A 123 5.13 -9.61 31.54
N GLU A 124 5.86 -10.70 31.32
CA GLU A 124 6.36 -11.08 30.00
C GLU A 124 5.26 -11.46 29.00
N ARG A 125 4.04 -11.72 29.50
CA ARG A 125 2.89 -12.02 28.63
C ARG A 125 2.38 -10.81 27.88
N ILE A 126 2.71 -9.58 28.33
CA ILE A 126 2.24 -8.33 27.76
C ILE A 126 3.39 -7.61 27.08
N GLY A 127 3.22 -7.37 25.76
CA GLY A 127 4.24 -6.73 24.92
C GLY A 127 3.90 -5.32 24.47
N HIS A 128 2.61 -4.92 24.51
CA HIS A 128 2.17 -3.69 23.89
C HIS A 128 0.93 -3.10 24.58
N ILE A 129 0.82 -1.76 24.58
CA ILE A 129 -0.37 -1.03 25.01
C ILE A 129 -0.78 -0.10 23.88
N SER A 130 -1.89 -0.39 23.20
CA SER A 130 -2.45 0.45 22.15
C SER A 130 -3.27 1.60 22.71
N GLY A 131 -3.27 2.74 22.02
CA GLY A 131 -4.26 3.79 22.21
C GLY A 131 -5.45 3.68 21.28
N SER A 132 -5.33 2.92 20.19
CA SER A 132 -6.36 2.78 19.16
C SER A 132 -7.28 1.60 19.41
N ASN A 133 -8.57 1.79 19.09
CA ASN A 133 -9.59 0.76 19.12
C ASN A 133 -10.36 0.73 17.79
N TYR A 134 -10.43 -0.44 17.17
CA TYR A 134 -11.13 -0.67 15.89
C TYR A 134 -12.36 -1.58 16.05
N GLN A 135 -12.98 -1.58 17.23
CA GLN A 135 -14.19 -2.33 17.51
C GLN A 135 -15.49 -1.56 17.22
N PHE A 136 -15.40 -0.28 16.79
CA PHE A 136 -16.55 0.56 16.43
C PHE A 136 -17.65 0.54 17.51
N SER A 137 -17.27 0.92 18.73
CA SER A 137 -18.15 0.97 19.92
C SER A 137 -18.61 -0.38 20.47
N LYS A 138 -18.10 -1.52 19.99
CA LYS A 138 -18.32 -2.82 20.63
C LYS A 138 -17.40 -2.91 21.85
N ASN A 139 -17.98 -3.13 23.02
CA ASN A 139 -17.22 -3.46 24.23
C ASN A 139 -16.81 -4.93 24.22
N ARG A 140 -15.58 -5.19 24.67
CA ARG A 140 -14.99 -6.53 24.76
C ARG A 140 -14.59 -6.83 26.20
N GLY A 141 -14.91 -8.06 26.63
CA GLY A 141 -14.61 -8.53 27.97
C GLY A 141 -15.35 -7.75 29.08
N ASP A 142 -14.84 -7.88 30.32
CA ASP A 142 -15.40 -7.33 31.55
C ASP A 142 -14.64 -6.11 32.11
N GLY A 143 -13.63 -5.64 31.37
CA GLY A 143 -12.77 -4.51 31.76
C GLY A 143 -12.93 -3.26 30.91
N THR A 144 -12.15 -2.24 31.21
CA THR A 144 -12.03 -1.02 30.39
C THR A 144 -11.17 -1.24 29.14
N TYR A 145 -10.52 -2.38 29.08
CA TYR A 145 -9.69 -2.85 27.96
C TYR A 145 -9.80 -4.38 27.85
N TYR A 146 -9.31 -4.92 26.74
CA TYR A 146 -9.20 -6.35 26.52
C TYR A 146 -7.80 -6.70 26.02
N TYR A 147 -7.49 -8.00 25.97
CA TYR A 147 -6.23 -8.50 25.44
C TYR A 147 -6.42 -9.01 24.01
N SER A 148 -5.42 -8.78 23.17
CA SER A 148 -5.44 -9.06 21.74
C SER A 148 -4.10 -9.64 21.28
N ASN A 149 -4.10 -10.47 20.25
CA ASN A 149 -2.89 -10.89 19.54
C ASN A 149 -2.43 -9.82 18.52
N LEU A 150 -3.27 -8.82 18.23
CA LEU A 150 -2.97 -7.77 17.26
C LEU A 150 -2.21 -6.62 17.92
N THR A 151 -1.22 -6.08 17.22
CA THR A 151 -0.40 -4.97 17.68
C THR A 151 -0.74 -3.72 16.86
N HIS A 152 -1.54 -2.80 17.43
CA HIS A 152 -1.92 -1.55 16.78
C HIS A 152 -1.03 -0.39 17.25
N VAL A 153 -0.23 0.15 16.34
CA VAL A 153 0.84 1.10 16.66
C VAL A 153 0.48 2.59 16.49
N SER A 154 -0.77 2.92 16.17
CA SER A 154 -1.20 4.33 16.11
C SER A 154 -1.40 4.91 17.51
N GLY A 155 -0.36 5.57 18.06
CA GLY A 155 -0.31 6.03 19.43
C GLY A 155 -0.32 4.89 20.44
N TRP A 156 0.83 4.60 21.03
CA TRP A 156 1.02 3.42 21.86
C TRP A 156 2.01 3.62 22.99
N ALA A 157 2.10 2.64 23.87
CA ALA A 157 3.13 2.57 24.90
C ALA A 157 3.72 1.17 25.01
N GLY A 158 4.98 1.10 25.46
CA GLY A 158 5.69 -0.16 25.56
C GLY A 158 6.96 -0.08 26.40
N TRP A 159 7.75 -1.13 26.33
CA TRP A 159 8.93 -1.34 27.16
C TRP A 159 10.15 -1.64 26.32
N ARG A 160 11.32 -1.17 26.80
CA ARG A 160 12.64 -1.50 26.23
C ARG A 160 12.83 -3.01 26.06
N ARG A 161 12.44 -3.82 27.05
CA ARG A 161 12.59 -5.27 27.00
C ARG A 161 11.98 -5.90 25.75
N VAL A 162 10.82 -5.40 25.32
CA VAL A 162 10.13 -5.89 24.10
C VAL A 162 10.79 -5.37 22.84
N TRP A 163 11.15 -4.07 22.82
CA TRP A 163 11.78 -3.46 21.66
C TRP A 163 13.18 -4.03 21.37
N GLN A 164 13.97 -4.31 22.40
CA GLN A 164 15.29 -4.93 22.21
C GLN A 164 15.20 -6.31 21.58
N GLU A 165 14.19 -7.10 21.90
CA GLU A 165 13.98 -8.39 21.24
C GLU A 165 13.54 -8.23 19.79
N HIS A 166 12.79 -7.19 19.46
CA HIS A 166 12.46 -6.85 18.08
C HIS A 166 13.72 -6.68 17.22
N CYS A 167 14.71 -5.97 17.73
CA CYS A 167 15.99 -5.76 17.04
C CYS A 167 16.82 -7.04 16.88
N LEU A 168 16.62 -8.05 17.74
CA LEU A 168 17.42 -9.29 17.77
C LEU A 168 16.78 -10.45 16.96
N ASN A 169 15.51 -10.36 16.60
CA ASN A 169 14.76 -11.49 16.04
C ASN A 169 14.78 -11.58 14.50
N GLU A 170 15.52 -10.72 13.81
CA GLU A 170 15.58 -10.70 12.34
C GLU A 170 15.96 -12.06 11.71
N ASN A 171 16.74 -12.88 12.41
CA ASN A 171 17.22 -14.17 11.89
C ASN A 171 16.33 -15.38 12.26
N LYS A 172 15.24 -15.19 13.02
CA LYS A 172 14.39 -16.30 13.48
C LYS A 172 13.19 -16.58 12.60
N TYR A 173 12.89 -15.69 11.66
CA TYR A 173 11.70 -15.80 10.83
C TYR A 173 11.71 -17.07 9.95
N ASP A 174 12.81 -17.34 9.28
CA ASP A 174 12.90 -18.49 8.37
C ASP A 174 12.67 -19.80 9.11
N LEU A 175 13.25 -19.94 10.31
CA LEU A 175 13.03 -21.11 11.17
C LEU A 175 11.58 -21.21 11.63
N PHE A 176 10.97 -20.09 12.04
CA PHE A 176 9.57 -20.04 12.47
C PHE A 176 8.63 -20.47 11.35
N ASN A 177 8.88 -20.00 10.13
CA ASN A 177 8.12 -20.34 8.94
C ASN A 177 8.33 -21.81 8.51
N GLN A 178 9.58 -22.31 8.53
CA GLN A 178 9.89 -23.71 8.24
C GLN A 178 9.20 -24.69 9.20
N LEU A 179 9.00 -24.29 10.45
CA LEU A 179 8.34 -25.09 11.48
C LEU A 179 6.81 -24.92 11.46
N ASP A 180 6.27 -24.12 10.54
CA ASP A 180 4.83 -23.83 10.37
C ASP A 180 4.13 -23.39 11.68
N TYR A 181 4.83 -22.66 12.55
CA TYR A 181 4.27 -22.21 13.83
C TYR A 181 3.12 -21.23 13.69
N LEU A 182 3.00 -20.54 12.54
CA LEU A 182 1.86 -19.69 12.25
C LEU A 182 0.52 -20.46 12.22
N SER A 183 0.54 -21.73 11.77
CA SER A 183 -0.65 -22.58 11.75
C SER A 183 -1.20 -22.88 13.15
N ASN A 184 -0.34 -22.77 14.17
CA ASN A 184 -0.71 -23.02 15.58
C ASN A 184 -1.26 -21.77 16.27
N LEU A 185 -1.25 -20.62 15.62
CA LEU A 185 -1.82 -19.41 16.22
C LEU A 185 -3.34 -19.46 16.21
N PRO A 186 -4.01 -18.98 17.27
CA PRO A 186 -5.45 -18.99 17.38
C PRO A 186 -6.05 -17.93 16.43
N SER A 187 -6.12 -18.24 15.14
CA SER A 187 -6.73 -17.38 14.13
C SER A 187 -7.27 -18.24 12.98
N HIS A 188 -8.20 -17.68 12.20
CA HIS A 188 -8.67 -18.35 10.99
C HIS A 188 -7.58 -18.45 9.92
N ALA A 189 -7.57 -19.53 9.16
CA ALA A 189 -6.58 -19.81 8.11
C ALA A 189 -6.30 -18.63 7.15
N PRO A 190 -7.28 -17.84 6.69
CA PRO A 190 -7.05 -16.67 5.85
C PRO A 190 -6.15 -15.61 6.52
N PHE A 191 -6.32 -15.39 7.83
CA PHE A 191 -5.52 -14.41 8.56
C PHE A 191 -4.11 -14.93 8.86
N GLN A 192 -3.96 -16.23 9.17
CA GLN A 192 -2.65 -16.89 9.28
C GLN A 192 -1.87 -16.73 7.99
N TYR A 193 -2.52 -16.97 6.86
CA TYR A 193 -1.97 -16.79 5.54
C TYR A 193 -1.47 -15.35 5.29
N ARG A 194 -2.30 -14.34 5.62
CA ARG A 194 -1.92 -12.93 5.48
C ARG A 194 -0.72 -12.57 6.38
N TRP A 195 -0.73 -13.00 7.63
CA TRP A 195 0.39 -12.78 8.53
C TRP A 195 1.68 -13.40 8.01
N ASN A 196 1.60 -14.64 7.51
CA ASN A 196 2.74 -15.29 6.88
C ASN A 196 3.29 -14.46 5.71
N ARG A 197 2.40 -13.96 4.86
CA ARG A 197 2.78 -13.10 3.75
C ARG A 197 3.43 -11.79 4.20
N LEU A 198 2.81 -11.07 5.13
CA LEU A 198 3.34 -9.80 5.64
C LEU A 198 4.72 -9.99 6.28
N PHE A 199 4.87 -11.03 7.08
CA PHE A 199 6.15 -11.35 7.72
C PHE A 199 7.20 -11.77 6.70
N ASN A 200 6.82 -12.54 5.68
CA ASN A 200 7.72 -12.91 4.59
C ASN A 200 8.23 -11.66 3.84
N ILE A 201 7.34 -10.76 3.46
CA ILE A 201 7.72 -9.50 2.81
C ILE A 201 8.65 -8.68 3.71
N ALA A 202 8.26 -8.45 4.97
CA ALA A 202 9.02 -7.64 5.90
C ALA A 202 10.43 -8.21 6.19
N ASN A 203 10.57 -9.54 6.20
CA ASN A 203 11.83 -10.19 6.54
C ASN A 203 12.82 -10.26 5.37
N HIS A 204 12.28 -10.23 4.16
CA HIS A 204 13.09 -10.34 2.94
C HIS A 204 13.16 -9.04 2.13
N SER A 205 12.57 -7.96 2.61
CA SER A 205 12.69 -6.63 2.02
C SER A 205 13.91 -5.90 2.57
N ASN A 206 14.49 -5.01 1.74
CA ASN A 206 15.47 -4.03 2.21
C ASN A 206 14.85 -2.88 3.01
N GLU A 207 13.53 -2.81 3.06
CA GLU A 207 12.79 -1.87 3.89
C GLU A 207 12.62 -2.41 5.30
N HIS A 208 12.53 -1.52 6.28
CA HIS A 208 12.52 -1.96 7.66
C HIS A 208 11.20 -2.62 8.09
N PHE A 209 10.04 -2.20 7.54
CA PHE A 209 8.71 -2.69 7.91
C PHE A 209 8.56 -2.85 9.43
N TRP A 210 8.98 -1.84 10.18
CA TRP A 210 9.14 -1.91 11.64
C TRP A 210 7.85 -2.35 12.37
N GLU A 211 6.70 -1.88 11.92
CA GLU A 211 5.39 -2.22 12.49
C GLU A 211 5.10 -3.71 12.39
N VAL A 212 5.33 -4.29 11.21
CA VAL A 212 5.11 -5.71 10.92
C VAL A 212 6.09 -6.57 11.71
N LYS A 213 7.37 -6.19 11.74
CA LYS A 213 8.41 -6.89 12.52
C LYS A 213 8.17 -6.81 14.02
N TYR A 214 7.66 -5.67 14.50
CA TYR A 214 7.29 -5.51 15.91
C TYR A 214 6.08 -6.36 16.28
N ALA A 215 5.03 -6.39 15.45
CA ALA A 215 3.89 -7.30 15.62
C ALA A 215 4.32 -8.77 15.59
N TYR A 216 5.19 -9.14 14.65
CA TYR A 216 5.79 -10.48 14.58
C TYR A 216 6.53 -10.84 15.89
N THR A 217 7.33 -9.93 16.44
CA THR A 217 8.08 -10.18 17.69
C THR A 217 7.15 -10.47 18.86
N ASN A 218 6.03 -9.73 18.98
CA ASN A 218 5.04 -10.01 20.01
C ASN A 218 4.39 -11.39 19.80
N LEU A 219 4.06 -11.71 18.57
CA LEU A 219 3.39 -12.95 18.20
C LEU A 219 4.22 -14.20 18.47
N ILE A 220 5.49 -14.22 18.04
CA ILE A 220 6.38 -15.39 18.25
C ILE A 220 6.76 -15.63 19.71
N ASN A 221 6.63 -14.60 20.55
CA ASN A 221 6.88 -14.70 22.00
C ASN A 221 5.56 -14.88 22.79
N ASN A 222 4.43 -15.15 22.12
CA ASN A 222 3.10 -15.29 22.72
C ASN A 222 2.72 -14.09 23.61
N ARG A 223 3.11 -12.86 23.21
CA ARG A 223 2.79 -11.64 23.94
C ARG A 223 1.50 -11.04 23.45
N LEU A 224 0.68 -10.63 24.38
CA LEU A 224 -0.59 -9.97 24.13
C LEU A 224 -0.41 -8.45 24.11
N SER A 225 -1.22 -7.80 23.33
CA SER A 225 -1.44 -6.37 23.34
C SER A 225 -2.63 -6.02 24.23
N ILE A 226 -2.59 -4.89 24.87
CA ILE A 226 -3.72 -4.29 25.59
C ILE A 226 -4.40 -3.31 24.64
N ILE A 227 -5.69 -3.52 24.38
CA ILE A 227 -6.51 -2.63 23.53
C ILE A 227 -7.61 -2.00 24.39
N PRO A 228 -7.70 -0.65 24.48
CA PRO A 228 -8.77 0.01 25.24
C PRO A 228 -10.13 -0.24 24.58
N ASN A 229 -11.20 -0.36 25.39
CA ASN A 229 -12.57 -0.49 24.87
C ASN A 229 -13.11 0.81 24.26
N LYS A 230 -12.52 1.94 24.59
CA LYS A 230 -12.76 3.23 23.94
C LYS A 230 -11.56 3.61 23.09
N ASN A 231 -11.80 4.17 21.91
CA ASN A 231 -10.69 4.70 21.12
C ASN A 231 -10.07 5.91 21.83
N LEU A 232 -8.78 5.88 22.13
CA LEU A 232 -8.08 6.95 22.82
C LEU A 232 -7.22 7.81 21.87
N ILE A 233 -7.09 7.42 20.62
CA ILE A 233 -6.29 8.10 19.59
C ILE A 233 -7.17 8.41 18.38
N THR A 234 -7.20 9.68 17.97
CA THR A 234 -7.70 10.05 16.65
C THR A 234 -6.53 10.10 15.68
N LYS A 235 -6.48 9.20 14.71
CA LYS A 235 -5.52 9.28 13.61
C LYS A 235 -6.09 10.22 12.55
N ILE A 236 -5.38 11.33 12.28
CA ILE A 236 -5.79 12.32 11.30
C ILE A 236 -5.22 11.92 9.95
N ALA A 237 -6.08 11.67 8.96
CA ALA A 237 -5.64 11.40 7.61
C ALA A 237 -4.97 12.65 6.99
N TYR A 238 -3.85 12.44 6.32
CA TYR A 238 -3.14 13.48 5.58
C TYR A 238 -3.57 13.45 4.11
N TYR A 239 -4.55 14.29 3.75
CA TYR A 239 -5.23 14.25 2.46
C TYR A 239 -4.44 14.80 1.27
N ASP A 240 -3.41 15.64 1.50
CA ASP A 240 -2.76 16.40 0.43
C ASP A 240 -1.80 15.58 -0.45
N LYS A 241 -1.45 14.36 -0.06
CA LYS A 241 -0.49 13.50 -0.77
C LYS A 241 -0.95 12.05 -0.95
N MET A 242 -2.15 11.70 -0.49
CA MET A 242 -2.68 10.36 -0.70
C MET A 242 -3.39 10.28 -2.05
N PRO A 243 -3.28 9.14 -2.76
CA PRO A 243 -4.05 8.86 -3.97
C PRO A 243 -5.54 9.16 -3.75
N HIS A 244 -6.23 9.63 -4.79
CA HIS A 244 -7.66 9.98 -4.73
C HIS A 244 -8.54 8.86 -4.13
N ALA A 245 -8.10 7.61 -4.26
CA ALA A 245 -8.74 6.42 -3.70
C ALA A 245 -8.88 6.39 -2.18
N ILE A 246 -8.11 7.21 -1.43
CA ILE A 246 -7.93 7.03 0.03
C ILE A 246 -8.51 8.17 0.88
N LYS A 247 -9.25 9.09 0.27
CA LYS A 247 -9.71 10.31 0.98
C LYS A 247 -10.61 10.06 2.20
N ASN A 248 -11.25 8.88 2.37
CA ASN A 248 -12.23 8.61 3.42
C ASN A 248 -12.08 7.25 4.09
N HIS A 249 -10.94 7.00 4.75
CA HIS A 249 -10.70 5.73 5.41
C HIS A 249 -11.51 5.56 6.72
N PRO A 250 -12.21 4.41 6.95
CA PRO A 250 -13.06 4.22 8.13
C PRO A 250 -12.32 4.27 9.47
N PHE A 251 -11.00 4.11 9.49
CA PHE A 251 -10.19 4.19 10.71
C PHE A 251 -9.46 5.53 10.87
N THR A 252 -9.48 6.38 9.86
CA THR A 252 -9.06 7.76 10.02
C THR A 252 -10.21 8.56 10.60
N ASN A 253 -9.87 9.56 11.41
CA ASN A 253 -10.84 10.42 12.08
C ASN A 253 -11.84 9.71 13.04
N ILE A 254 -11.60 8.46 13.44
CA ILE A 254 -12.33 7.90 14.58
C ILE A 254 -12.06 8.79 15.78
N LYS A 255 -13.12 9.39 16.30
CA LYS A 255 -13.01 10.29 17.46
C LYS A 255 -12.44 9.55 18.65
N ASN A 256 -11.49 10.18 19.34
CA ASN A 256 -11.05 9.69 20.64
C ASN A 256 -12.08 10.00 21.71
N GLU A 257 -12.10 9.15 22.71
CA GLU A 257 -12.97 9.25 23.86
C GLU A 257 -12.12 9.31 25.14
N GLU A 258 -12.75 9.71 26.25
CA GLU A 258 -12.09 9.72 27.54
C GLU A 258 -12.47 8.49 28.37
N ILE A 259 -11.52 7.97 29.16
CA ILE A 259 -11.73 6.94 30.18
C ILE A 259 -11.61 7.58 31.55
N ASP A 260 -12.61 7.39 32.41
CA ASP A 260 -12.63 7.98 33.76
C ASP A 260 -11.87 7.13 34.77
N HIS A 261 -11.92 5.83 34.67
CA HIS A 261 -11.28 4.86 35.56
C HIS A 261 -10.88 3.58 34.79
N ILE A 262 -9.91 2.86 35.31
CA ILE A 262 -9.47 1.59 34.74
C ILE A 262 -10.05 0.45 35.57
N VAL A 263 -10.82 -0.42 34.91
CA VAL A 263 -11.22 -1.73 35.39
C VAL A 263 -10.40 -2.77 34.63
N HIS A 264 -9.63 -3.56 35.36
CA HIS A 264 -8.82 -4.61 34.75
C HIS A 264 -9.68 -5.84 34.41
N PRO A 265 -9.51 -6.45 33.23
CA PRO A 265 -10.17 -7.72 32.94
C PRO A 265 -9.81 -8.80 33.97
N SER A 266 -10.77 -9.69 34.26
CA SER A 266 -10.59 -10.78 35.23
C SER A 266 -9.53 -11.79 34.79
N PHE A 267 -9.32 -11.94 33.48
CA PHE A 267 -8.38 -12.92 32.91
C PHE A 267 -7.48 -12.28 31.88
N ILE A 268 -6.19 -12.71 31.86
CA ILE A 268 -5.26 -12.37 30.78
C ILE A 268 -5.41 -13.43 29.69
N CYS A 269 -6.36 -13.22 28.79
CA CYS A 269 -6.68 -14.10 27.67
C CYS A 269 -7.05 -13.26 26.45
N PRO A 270 -6.55 -13.56 25.25
CA PRO A 270 -6.90 -12.78 24.06
C PRO A 270 -8.36 -12.97 23.69
N ASP A 271 -9.01 -11.90 23.26
CA ASP A 271 -10.36 -11.93 22.69
C ASP A 271 -10.24 -12.20 21.18
N ILE A 272 -10.35 -13.48 20.81
CA ILE A 272 -10.19 -13.93 19.43
C ILE A 272 -11.30 -13.38 18.52
N GLU A 273 -12.53 -13.20 19.05
CA GLU A 273 -13.60 -12.58 18.27
C GLU A 273 -13.33 -11.10 17.98
N ALA A 274 -12.72 -10.39 18.95
CA ALA A 274 -12.30 -9.02 18.74
C ALA A 274 -11.18 -8.92 17.68
N ASP A 275 -10.22 -9.83 17.73
CA ASP A 275 -9.12 -9.91 16.76
C ASP A 275 -9.66 -10.16 15.34
N LEU A 276 -10.56 -11.15 15.21
CA LEU A 276 -11.22 -11.43 13.94
C LEU A 276 -12.06 -10.26 13.43
N TYR A 277 -12.81 -9.61 14.32
CA TYR A 277 -13.62 -8.45 13.95
C TYR A 277 -12.75 -7.28 13.45
N SER A 278 -11.66 -6.98 14.17
CA SER A 278 -10.72 -5.93 13.73
C SER A 278 -10.14 -6.25 12.36
N GLN A 279 -9.69 -7.48 12.14
CA GLN A 279 -9.10 -7.91 10.87
C GLN A 279 -10.11 -7.88 9.72
N THR A 280 -11.35 -8.35 9.93
CA THR A 280 -12.39 -8.29 8.89
C THR A 280 -12.78 -6.87 8.53
N LYS A 281 -12.78 -5.95 9.50
CA LYS A 281 -13.02 -4.53 9.24
C LYS A 281 -11.82 -3.85 8.57
N GLU A 282 -10.63 -4.19 9.01
CA GLU A 282 -9.38 -3.72 8.40
C GLU A 282 -9.30 -4.11 6.92
N TYR A 283 -9.82 -5.27 6.55
CA TYR A 283 -9.65 -5.81 5.21
C TYR A 283 -10.91 -5.76 4.37
N ASN A 284 -12.05 -5.40 4.96
CA ASN A 284 -13.38 -5.41 4.31
C ASN A 284 -13.61 -6.64 3.41
N THR A 285 -13.06 -7.79 3.82
CA THR A 285 -13.04 -9.03 3.07
C THR A 285 -13.94 -10.07 3.73
N SER A 286 -14.70 -10.80 2.91
CA SER A 286 -15.30 -12.06 3.34
C SER A 286 -14.21 -13.14 3.47
N PHE A 287 -14.43 -14.16 4.29
CA PHE A 287 -13.49 -15.28 4.45
C PHE A 287 -13.18 -16.00 3.12
N GLU A 288 -14.06 -15.92 2.15
CA GLU A 288 -13.97 -16.58 0.85
C GLU A 288 -13.00 -15.86 -0.10
N GLU A 289 -12.86 -14.53 0.02
CA GLU A 289 -11.97 -13.70 -0.82
C GLU A 289 -10.48 -13.80 -0.45
N LEU A 290 -10.14 -14.48 0.64
CA LEU A 290 -8.76 -14.64 1.11
C LEU A 290 -8.11 -15.97 0.65
N TYR A 291 -8.86 -16.84 -0.02
CA TYR A 291 -8.34 -18.12 -0.51
C TYR A 291 -7.78 -17.96 -1.93
N MET A 292 -6.46 -17.85 -2.06
CA MET A 292 -5.79 -17.80 -3.36
C MET A 292 -5.19 -19.14 -3.78
N PRO A 293 -5.25 -19.55 -5.06
CA PRO A 293 -4.61 -20.75 -5.56
C PRO A 293 -3.09 -20.73 -5.38
N LYS A 294 -2.47 -21.88 -5.13
CA LYS A 294 -1.01 -22.02 -4.90
C LYS A 294 -0.15 -21.52 -6.07
N GLU A 295 -0.63 -21.63 -7.29
CA GLU A 295 0.07 -21.21 -8.53
C GLU A 295 0.30 -19.68 -8.57
N TYR A 296 -0.60 -18.91 -7.99
CA TYR A 296 -0.48 -17.45 -7.91
C TYR A 296 0.69 -16.99 -7.02
N PHE A 297 1.03 -17.80 -6.00
CA PHE A 297 2.16 -17.56 -5.10
C PHE A 297 3.50 -17.69 -5.77
N TYR A 298 3.63 -18.67 -6.65
CA TYR A 298 4.85 -18.92 -7.40
C TYR A 298 5.23 -17.69 -8.24
N LEU A 299 4.25 -17.07 -8.87
CA LEU A 299 4.44 -15.83 -9.65
C LEU A 299 4.88 -14.64 -8.75
N LYS A 300 4.29 -14.49 -7.55
CA LYS A 300 4.68 -13.45 -6.58
C LYS A 300 6.08 -13.63 -6.02
N GLU A 301 6.45 -14.84 -5.66
CA GLU A 301 7.80 -15.13 -5.13
C GLU A 301 8.89 -14.82 -6.15
N HIS A 302 8.66 -15.12 -7.42
CA HIS A 302 9.59 -14.77 -8.51
C HIS A 302 9.74 -13.26 -8.68
N PHE A 303 8.64 -12.52 -8.60
CA PHE A 303 8.66 -11.06 -8.71
C PHE A 303 9.38 -10.42 -7.51
N VAL A 304 9.06 -10.84 -6.30
CA VAL A 304 9.73 -10.35 -5.08
C VAL A 304 11.21 -10.73 -5.06
N ALA A 305 11.59 -11.92 -5.56
CA ALA A 305 12.99 -12.31 -5.73
C ALA A 305 13.74 -11.45 -6.75
N ALA A 306 13.07 -11.02 -7.83
CA ALA A 306 13.66 -10.10 -8.81
C ALA A 306 13.93 -8.70 -8.25
N ILE A 307 13.02 -8.18 -7.40
CA ILE A 307 13.24 -6.91 -6.68
C ILE A 307 14.42 -7.00 -5.69
N ARG A 308 14.64 -8.17 -5.07
CA ARG A 308 15.72 -8.37 -4.08
C ARG A 308 17.14 -8.34 -4.65
N ASN A 309 17.32 -8.69 -5.90
CA ASN A 309 18.65 -8.74 -6.53
C ASN A 309 19.05 -7.38 -7.08
N ASN A 310 19.32 -6.43 -6.21
CA ASN A 310 19.68 -5.01 -6.42
C ASN A 310 20.88 -4.73 -7.37
N HIS A 311 20.98 -5.41 -8.52
CA HIS A 311 21.82 -4.96 -9.62
C HIS A 311 20.93 -4.22 -10.62
N ILE A 312 20.80 -2.89 -10.40
CA ILE A 312 20.01 -1.98 -11.21
C ILE A 312 20.64 -1.84 -12.60
N HIS A 313 20.18 -2.63 -13.55
CA HIS A 313 20.44 -2.38 -14.96
C HIS A 313 19.09 -2.41 -15.70
N PRO A 314 18.47 -1.24 -15.93
CA PRO A 314 17.25 -1.18 -16.73
C PRO A 314 17.57 -1.63 -18.16
N LYS A 315 17.07 -2.81 -18.55
CA LYS A 315 17.12 -3.28 -19.94
C LYS A 315 16.08 -2.55 -20.77
N ILE A 316 14.94 -2.25 -20.15
CA ILE A 316 13.81 -1.56 -20.78
C ILE A 316 14.17 -0.08 -20.93
N PRO A 317 13.99 0.53 -22.12
CA PRO A 317 14.18 1.97 -22.29
C PRO A 317 13.32 2.77 -21.30
N GLN A 318 13.90 3.78 -20.66
CA GLN A 318 13.21 4.64 -19.71
C GLN A 318 12.29 5.64 -20.45
N ILE A 319 11.23 5.14 -21.07
CA ILE A 319 10.24 5.91 -21.83
C ILE A 319 8.86 5.48 -21.33
N ILE A 320 8.02 6.42 -20.91
CA ILE A 320 6.62 6.19 -20.54
C ILE A 320 5.74 6.65 -21.68
N HIS A 321 4.88 5.77 -22.19
CA HIS A 321 3.92 6.04 -23.25
C HIS A 321 2.51 6.06 -22.72
N GLN A 322 1.74 7.12 -23.04
CA GLN A 322 0.30 7.20 -22.83
C GLN A 322 -0.40 7.67 -24.10
N ILE A 323 -1.60 7.15 -24.35
CA ILE A 323 -2.38 7.41 -25.57
C ILE A 323 -3.70 8.08 -25.22
N TYR A 324 -4.05 9.13 -25.96
CA TYR A 324 -5.41 9.72 -25.94
C TYR A 324 -5.71 10.41 -27.28
N GLU A 325 -6.67 9.87 -28.04
CA GLU A 325 -6.90 10.31 -29.44
C GLU A 325 -7.91 11.45 -29.60
N ASP A 326 -8.66 11.82 -28.55
CA ASP A 326 -9.63 12.90 -28.69
C ASP A 326 -8.93 14.24 -28.97
N LEU A 327 -9.45 14.96 -29.98
CA LEU A 327 -8.92 16.26 -30.39
C LEU A 327 -9.11 17.37 -29.32
N ALA A 328 -10.08 17.20 -28.43
CA ALA A 328 -10.30 18.08 -27.29
C ALA A 328 -9.26 17.89 -26.17
N GLY A 329 -8.45 16.82 -26.27
CA GLY A 329 -7.51 16.39 -25.22
C GLY A 329 -8.18 15.60 -24.10
N PRO A 330 -7.38 15.03 -23.17
CA PRO A 330 -7.89 14.25 -22.05
C PRO A 330 -8.63 15.15 -21.05
N PRO A 331 -9.65 14.61 -20.35
CA PRO A 331 -10.32 15.29 -19.24
C PRO A 331 -9.34 15.72 -18.15
N PRO A 332 -9.62 16.81 -17.40
CA PRO A 332 -8.72 17.30 -16.34
C PRO A 332 -8.31 16.23 -15.31
N SER A 333 -9.22 15.33 -14.94
CA SER A 333 -8.94 14.22 -14.02
C SER A 333 -7.88 13.25 -14.57
N LEU A 334 -7.94 12.92 -15.86
CA LEU A 334 -6.91 12.06 -16.49
C LEU A 334 -5.57 12.79 -16.65
N VAL A 335 -5.59 14.11 -16.86
CA VAL A 335 -4.37 14.94 -16.88
C VAL A 335 -3.70 14.91 -15.52
N GLU A 336 -4.46 15.08 -14.44
CA GLU A 336 -3.97 15.03 -13.06
C GLU A 336 -3.35 13.66 -12.74
N ILE A 337 -4.04 12.58 -13.08
CA ILE A 337 -3.55 11.22 -12.92
C ILE A 337 -2.25 11.00 -13.71
N SER A 338 -2.21 11.43 -14.96
CA SER A 338 -1.01 11.27 -15.81
C SER A 338 0.19 12.08 -15.34
N GLN A 339 -0.04 13.17 -14.60
CA GLN A 339 1.04 14.00 -14.05
C GLN A 339 1.88 13.24 -13.01
N SER A 340 1.28 12.32 -12.25
CA SER A 340 1.98 11.49 -11.27
C SER A 340 3.14 10.70 -11.89
N TRP A 341 2.97 10.22 -13.12
CA TRP A 341 4.02 9.50 -13.85
C TRP A 341 5.26 10.34 -14.13
N LYS A 342 5.07 11.62 -14.42
CA LYS A 342 6.18 12.55 -14.68
C LYS A 342 6.89 12.97 -13.39
N GLU A 343 6.12 13.19 -12.34
CA GLU A 343 6.65 13.68 -11.06
C GLU A 343 7.44 12.60 -10.32
N LEU A 344 6.97 11.36 -10.34
CA LEU A 344 7.60 10.25 -9.62
C LEU A 344 8.69 9.54 -10.42
N ASN A 345 8.76 9.78 -11.74
CA ASN A 345 9.76 9.20 -12.63
C ASN A 345 10.49 10.27 -13.44
N PRO A 346 11.20 11.22 -12.78
CA PRO A 346 11.83 12.37 -13.47
C PRO A 346 12.95 11.96 -14.43
N ASP A 347 13.53 10.77 -14.27
CA ASP A 347 14.58 10.25 -15.14
C ASP A 347 14.02 9.52 -16.37
N TRP A 348 12.69 9.39 -16.49
CA TRP A 348 12.03 8.76 -17.62
C TRP A 348 11.54 9.80 -18.61
N GLU A 349 11.75 9.56 -19.92
CA GLU A 349 11.12 10.35 -20.98
C GLU A 349 9.62 10.06 -21.01
N TYR A 350 8.78 11.09 -20.98
CA TYR A 350 7.34 10.95 -21.09
C TYR A 350 6.87 11.28 -22.50
N ARG A 351 6.19 10.33 -23.18
CA ARG A 351 5.63 10.48 -24.53
C ARG A 351 4.12 10.33 -24.52
N PHE A 352 3.46 11.43 -24.78
CA PHE A 352 2.02 11.45 -25.00
C PHE A 352 1.72 11.28 -26.51
N TRP A 353 0.80 10.37 -26.84
CA TRP A 353 0.44 10.05 -28.22
C TRP A 353 -0.98 10.51 -28.51
N ASN A 354 -1.13 11.57 -29.29
CA ASN A 354 -2.40 12.03 -29.84
C ASN A 354 -2.66 11.39 -31.21
N LYS A 355 -3.83 11.68 -31.79
CA LYS A 355 -4.23 11.12 -33.09
C LYS A 355 -3.23 11.41 -34.21
N ASN A 356 -2.70 12.63 -34.29
CA ASN A 356 -1.77 13.01 -35.35
C ASN A 356 -0.41 12.29 -35.20
N ASP A 357 0.04 12.10 -33.96
CA ASP A 357 1.25 11.38 -33.67
C ASP A 357 1.13 9.90 -34.09
N ILE A 358 -0.03 9.28 -33.78
CA ILE A 358 -0.33 7.90 -34.16
C ILE A 358 -0.39 7.72 -35.68
N GLU A 359 -1.09 8.62 -36.37
CA GLU A 359 -1.14 8.58 -37.84
C GLU A 359 0.25 8.73 -38.49
N THR A 360 1.06 9.64 -37.94
CA THR A 360 2.43 9.84 -38.42
C THR A 360 3.29 8.62 -38.15
N PHE A 361 3.15 8.04 -36.96
CA PHE A 361 3.87 6.82 -36.57
C PHE A 361 3.53 5.64 -37.49
N LEU A 362 2.25 5.38 -37.74
CA LEU A 362 1.80 4.32 -38.63
C LEU A 362 2.32 4.52 -40.07
N LYS A 363 2.20 5.74 -40.61
CA LYS A 363 2.71 6.06 -41.95
C LYS A 363 4.21 5.84 -42.09
N THR A 364 4.95 6.11 -41.00
CA THR A 364 6.41 6.07 -41.00
C THR A 364 6.95 4.64 -40.81
N TYR A 365 6.36 3.87 -39.91
CA TYR A 365 6.95 2.61 -39.44
C TYR A 365 6.16 1.36 -39.84
N TYR A 366 4.81 1.51 -40.04
CA TYR A 366 3.91 0.36 -40.26
C TYR A 366 2.82 0.69 -41.30
N PRO A 367 3.17 1.20 -42.50
CA PRO A 367 2.18 1.57 -43.50
C PRO A 367 1.29 0.41 -43.93
N GLU A 368 1.80 -0.84 -43.87
CA GLU A 368 1.09 -2.07 -44.20
C GLU A 368 -0.08 -2.35 -43.25
N PHE A 369 -0.04 -1.88 -42.00
CA PHE A 369 -1.12 -2.09 -41.03
C PHE A 369 -2.22 -1.04 -41.07
N ILE A 370 -2.05 0.08 -41.77
CA ILE A 370 -3.04 1.14 -41.87
C ILE A 370 -4.44 0.66 -42.30
N PRO A 371 -4.56 -0.22 -43.34
CA PRO A 371 -5.89 -0.70 -43.72
C PRO A 371 -6.59 -1.50 -42.63
N ALA A 372 -5.87 -2.39 -41.95
CA ALA A 372 -6.40 -3.22 -40.86
C ALA A 372 -6.72 -2.36 -39.63
N TYR A 373 -5.86 -1.40 -39.28
CA TYR A 373 -6.07 -0.44 -38.20
C TYR A 373 -7.35 0.38 -38.39
N ASN A 374 -7.58 0.88 -39.60
CA ASN A 374 -8.77 1.65 -39.91
C ASN A 374 -10.05 0.80 -39.99
N ALA A 375 -9.91 -0.52 -40.20
CA ALA A 375 -11.02 -1.45 -40.24
C ALA A 375 -11.56 -1.86 -38.85
N PHE A 376 -10.87 -1.57 -37.76
CA PHE A 376 -11.38 -1.84 -36.42
C PHE A 376 -12.70 -1.08 -36.18
N SER A 377 -13.70 -1.79 -35.67
CA SER A 377 -15.04 -1.23 -35.44
C SER A 377 -15.11 -0.26 -34.24
N HIS A 378 -14.19 -0.41 -33.29
CA HIS A 378 -14.17 0.38 -32.04
C HIS A 378 -12.83 1.11 -31.86
N ASN A 379 -12.89 2.32 -31.31
CA ASN A 379 -11.68 3.11 -31.01
C ASN A 379 -10.74 2.37 -30.04
N VAL A 380 -11.31 1.69 -29.03
CA VAL A 380 -10.53 0.92 -28.06
C VAL A 380 -9.67 -0.14 -28.72
N GLN A 381 -10.19 -0.85 -29.75
CA GLN A 381 -9.38 -1.81 -30.51
C GLN A 381 -8.19 -1.11 -31.20
N ARG A 382 -8.37 0.12 -31.69
CA ARG A 382 -7.26 0.91 -32.26
C ARG A 382 -6.22 1.27 -31.20
N TRP A 383 -6.68 1.68 -30.01
CA TRP A 383 -5.78 2.02 -28.89
C TRP A 383 -5.02 0.79 -28.40
N ASP A 384 -5.67 -0.35 -28.30
CA ASP A 384 -5.02 -1.61 -27.95
C ASP A 384 -3.97 -2.04 -29.01
N ALA A 385 -4.34 -1.97 -30.27
CA ALA A 385 -3.46 -2.36 -31.37
C ALA A 385 -2.22 -1.46 -31.48
N ILE A 386 -2.40 -0.13 -31.32
CA ILE A 386 -1.28 0.82 -31.49
C ILE A 386 -0.26 0.73 -30.35
N ARG A 387 -0.69 0.47 -29.10
CA ARG A 387 0.25 0.31 -27.97
C ARG A 387 1.25 -0.82 -28.20
N TYR A 388 0.83 -1.92 -28.82
CA TYR A 388 1.72 -3.03 -29.16
C TYR A 388 2.75 -2.65 -30.20
N LEU A 389 2.36 -1.88 -31.22
CA LEU A 389 3.27 -1.39 -32.26
C LEU A 389 4.27 -0.37 -31.71
N ILE A 390 3.82 0.57 -30.87
CA ILE A 390 4.67 1.57 -30.21
C ILE A 390 5.73 0.88 -29.35
N LEU A 391 5.31 -0.06 -28.51
CA LEU A 391 6.20 -0.82 -27.63
C LEU A 391 7.16 -1.71 -28.40
N TYR A 392 6.70 -2.37 -29.48
CA TYR A 392 7.57 -3.16 -30.32
C TYR A 392 8.67 -2.30 -30.98
N LYS A 393 8.33 -1.07 -31.39
CA LYS A 393 9.28 -0.16 -32.05
C LYS A 393 10.25 0.50 -31.10
N PHE A 394 9.77 1.04 -30.00
CA PHE A 394 10.56 1.91 -29.12
C PHE A 394 10.93 1.24 -27.79
N GLY A 395 10.25 0.17 -27.40
CA GLY A 395 10.30 -0.32 -26.04
C GLY A 395 9.70 0.68 -25.06
N GLY A 396 10.04 0.55 -23.79
CA GLY A 396 9.55 1.42 -22.71
C GLY A 396 8.37 0.84 -21.97
N LEU A 397 7.70 1.66 -21.20
CA LEU A 397 6.50 1.37 -20.42
C LEU A 397 5.29 2.04 -21.06
N TYR A 398 4.25 1.29 -21.36
CA TYR A 398 2.92 1.78 -21.69
C TYR A 398 2.02 1.65 -20.46
N VAL A 399 1.27 2.71 -20.16
CA VAL A 399 0.22 2.71 -19.14
C VAL A 399 -1.02 3.44 -19.66
N ASP A 400 -2.22 2.93 -19.33
CA ASP A 400 -3.46 3.62 -19.66
C ASP A 400 -3.57 4.96 -18.92
N MET A 401 -4.34 5.91 -19.46
CA MET A 401 -4.47 7.27 -18.91
C MET A 401 -5.10 7.29 -17.50
N ASP A 402 -5.84 6.26 -17.13
CA ASP A 402 -6.46 6.07 -15.83
C ASP A 402 -5.61 5.23 -14.84
N TYR A 403 -4.31 5.15 -15.13
CA TYR A 403 -3.31 4.65 -14.19
C TYR A 403 -2.61 5.81 -13.47
N GLU A 404 -2.72 5.84 -12.15
CA GLU A 404 -1.97 6.75 -11.27
C GLU A 404 -0.68 6.08 -10.82
N CYS A 405 0.44 6.79 -10.89
CA CYS A 405 1.71 6.37 -10.32
C CYS A 405 1.77 6.77 -8.85
N THR A 406 2.18 5.87 -7.96
CA THR A 406 2.28 6.13 -6.51
C THR A 406 3.72 6.11 -6.01
N GLU A 407 4.62 5.44 -6.76
CA GLU A 407 6.04 5.29 -6.43
C GLU A 407 6.89 5.28 -7.71
N ASN A 408 8.21 5.51 -7.60
CA ASN A 408 9.11 5.38 -8.74
C ASN A 408 9.06 3.96 -9.32
N ILE A 409 8.78 3.83 -10.63
CA ILE A 409 8.53 2.55 -11.30
C ILE A 409 9.81 1.75 -11.63
N THR A 410 10.97 2.40 -11.62
CA THR A 410 12.24 1.80 -12.01
C THR A 410 12.56 0.50 -11.27
N PRO A 411 12.37 0.39 -9.93
CA PRO A 411 12.72 -0.82 -9.19
C PRO A 411 11.97 -2.07 -9.64
N ILE A 412 10.70 -1.95 -10.05
CA ILE A 412 9.90 -3.11 -10.46
C ILE A 412 10.14 -3.55 -11.90
N LEU A 413 10.82 -2.72 -12.70
CA LEU A 413 11.19 -3.02 -14.08
C LEU A 413 12.69 -3.35 -14.24
N CYS A 414 13.44 -3.40 -13.15
CA CYS A 414 14.84 -3.81 -13.18
C CYS A 414 14.99 -5.28 -13.59
N ASN A 415 16.03 -5.56 -14.36
CA ASN A 415 16.42 -6.92 -14.79
C ASN A 415 15.38 -7.69 -15.63
N THR A 416 14.28 -7.09 -16.06
CA THR A 416 13.34 -7.69 -16.99
C THR A 416 13.52 -7.17 -18.41
N GLU A 417 13.18 -8.01 -19.39
CA GLU A 417 13.14 -7.64 -20.82
C GLU A 417 11.71 -7.34 -21.28
N CYS A 418 10.75 -7.95 -20.61
CA CYS A 418 9.32 -7.74 -20.84
C CYS A 418 8.58 -7.93 -19.53
N ALA A 419 7.70 -6.99 -19.17
CA ALA A 419 6.85 -7.07 -18.00
C ALA A 419 5.40 -6.77 -18.40
N MET A 420 4.46 -7.57 -17.90
CA MET A 420 3.03 -7.40 -18.14
C MET A 420 2.28 -7.43 -16.82
N GLY A 421 1.41 -6.48 -16.61
CA GLY A 421 0.58 -6.42 -15.41
C GLY A 421 -0.52 -7.47 -15.40
N LEU A 422 -0.71 -8.13 -14.25
CA LEU A 422 -1.90 -8.95 -14.02
C LEU A 422 -3.07 -8.04 -13.61
N GLU A 423 -4.28 -8.39 -14.05
CA GLU A 423 -5.49 -7.79 -13.50
C GLU A 423 -5.80 -8.34 -12.11
N PRO A 424 -6.58 -7.60 -11.27
CA PRO A 424 -7.05 -8.09 -9.98
C PRO A 424 -7.71 -9.47 -10.11
N GLU A 425 -7.40 -10.36 -9.19
CA GLU A 425 -7.91 -11.75 -9.17
C GLU A 425 -9.44 -11.81 -9.26
N ALA A 426 -10.15 -10.89 -8.61
CA ALA A 426 -11.61 -10.83 -8.68
C ALA A 426 -12.16 -10.72 -10.11
N HIS A 427 -11.37 -10.15 -11.05
CA HIS A 427 -11.74 -10.11 -12.47
C HIS A 427 -11.60 -11.50 -13.11
N ALA A 428 -10.53 -12.22 -12.81
CA ALA A 428 -10.28 -13.58 -13.31
C ALA A 428 -11.32 -14.58 -12.77
N VAL A 429 -11.61 -14.52 -11.47
CA VAL A 429 -12.62 -15.36 -10.81
C VAL A 429 -14.00 -15.17 -11.44
N ARG A 430 -14.39 -13.95 -11.77
CA ARG A 430 -15.69 -13.63 -12.38
C ARG A 430 -15.91 -14.33 -13.72
N ILE A 431 -14.84 -14.60 -14.46
CA ILE A 431 -14.91 -15.26 -15.78
C ILE A 431 -14.34 -16.68 -15.75
N HIS A 432 -14.10 -17.24 -14.56
CA HIS A 432 -13.64 -18.61 -14.32
C HIS A 432 -12.29 -18.93 -15.00
N VAL A 433 -11.33 -18.00 -14.97
CA VAL A 433 -9.95 -18.23 -15.44
C VAL A 433 -8.96 -18.06 -14.28
N PRO A 434 -7.77 -18.68 -14.35
CA PRO A 434 -6.79 -18.62 -13.27
C PRO A 434 -6.20 -17.21 -13.10
N TYR A 435 -6.04 -16.44 -14.16
CA TYR A 435 -5.53 -15.08 -14.18
C TYR A 435 -5.86 -14.38 -15.49
N ILE A 436 -5.69 -13.06 -15.51
CA ILE A 436 -5.79 -12.23 -16.72
C ILE A 436 -4.49 -11.44 -16.86
N VAL A 437 -3.77 -11.66 -17.97
CA VAL A 437 -2.63 -10.82 -18.35
C VAL A 437 -3.19 -9.53 -18.95
N GLY A 438 -3.14 -8.45 -18.21
CA GLY A 438 -3.67 -7.14 -18.62
C GLY A 438 -2.86 -6.53 -19.76
N ASN A 439 -3.50 -5.60 -20.45
CA ASN A 439 -2.86 -4.83 -21.52
C ASN A 439 -2.80 -3.31 -21.23
N ALA A 440 -3.15 -2.93 -20.02
CA ALA A 440 -3.15 -1.55 -19.55
C ALA A 440 -1.84 -1.10 -18.86
N PHE A 441 -0.98 -2.07 -18.47
CA PHE A 441 0.36 -1.84 -17.95
C PHE A 441 1.33 -2.84 -18.61
N ILE A 442 2.18 -2.35 -19.49
CA ILE A 442 3.09 -3.19 -20.28
C ILE A 442 4.44 -2.49 -20.43
N ALA A 443 5.53 -3.19 -20.12
CA ALA A 443 6.88 -2.68 -20.32
C ALA A 443 7.71 -3.68 -21.12
N THR A 444 8.56 -3.23 -22.07
CA THR A 444 9.36 -4.13 -22.88
C THR A 444 10.59 -3.46 -23.49
N VAL A 445 11.59 -4.28 -23.84
CA VAL A 445 12.65 -3.87 -24.77
C VAL A 445 12.11 -3.78 -26.19
N PRO A 446 12.70 -2.95 -27.08
CA PRO A 446 12.33 -2.93 -28.49
C PRO A 446 12.44 -4.33 -29.13
N GLU A 447 11.55 -4.61 -30.06
CA GLU A 447 11.56 -5.84 -30.89
C GLU A 447 11.49 -7.15 -30.07
N HIS A 448 10.91 -7.10 -28.85
CA HIS A 448 10.72 -8.31 -28.05
C HIS A 448 9.81 -9.31 -28.80
N PRO A 449 10.22 -10.59 -28.93
CA PRO A 449 9.55 -11.54 -29.84
C PRO A 449 8.10 -11.86 -29.47
N TYR A 450 7.71 -11.77 -28.19
CA TYR A 450 6.32 -11.89 -27.73
C TYR A 450 5.41 -10.82 -28.35
N PHE A 451 5.90 -9.59 -28.51
CA PHE A 451 5.13 -8.52 -29.16
C PHE A 451 4.91 -8.78 -30.65
N LYS A 452 5.83 -9.50 -31.30
CA LYS A 452 5.60 -9.97 -32.65
C LYS A 452 4.43 -10.96 -32.72
N GLU A 453 4.34 -11.90 -31.76
CA GLU A 453 3.20 -12.83 -31.65
C GLU A 453 1.89 -12.07 -31.41
N LEU A 454 1.87 -11.05 -30.53
CA LEU A 454 0.70 -10.19 -30.29
C LEU A 454 0.29 -9.42 -31.55
N ILE A 455 1.24 -8.77 -32.21
CA ILE A 455 0.99 -7.99 -33.44
C ILE A 455 0.43 -8.91 -34.55
N ASP A 456 1.00 -10.07 -34.71
CA ASP A 456 0.53 -11.04 -35.72
C ASP A 456 -0.90 -11.51 -35.41
N ALA A 457 -1.23 -11.76 -34.13
CA ALA A 457 -2.58 -12.11 -33.71
C ALA A 457 -3.59 -10.98 -33.92
N VAL A 458 -3.19 -9.72 -33.63
CA VAL A 458 -4.06 -8.54 -33.81
C VAL A 458 -4.32 -8.22 -35.27
N PHE A 459 -3.29 -8.25 -36.14
CA PHE A 459 -3.40 -7.73 -37.49
C PHE A 459 -3.63 -8.78 -38.57
N TYR A 460 -3.23 -10.05 -38.34
CA TYR A 460 -3.35 -11.13 -39.32
C TYR A 460 -4.40 -12.17 -38.95
N ASP A 461 -4.60 -12.50 -37.67
CA ASP A 461 -5.53 -13.56 -37.25
C ASP A 461 -6.98 -13.05 -37.07
N ASN A 462 -7.20 -11.78 -36.88
CA ASN A 462 -8.54 -11.18 -36.74
C ASN A 462 -9.39 -11.23 -38.02
N THR A 463 -8.83 -11.66 -39.15
CA THR A 463 -9.58 -11.84 -40.40
C THR A 463 -10.44 -13.12 -40.40
N LYS A 464 -10.27 -14.03 -39.46
CA LYS A 464 -11.14 -15.19 -39.26
C LYS A 464 -12.30 -14.85 -38.34
N ALA A 465 -13.39 -14.38 -38.93
CA ALA A 465 -14.63 -13.94 -38.25
C ALA A 465 -15.13 -14.99 -37.24
N ARG A 466 -14.78 -14.82 -35.96
CA ARG A 466 -15.65 -15.27 -34.87
C ARG A 466 -16.76 -14.23 -34.74
N THR A 467 -18.00 -14.67 -34.87
CA THR A 467 -19.17 -13.81 -34.58
C THR A 467 -19.25 -13.63 -33.07
N TYR A 468 -18.81 -12.48 -32.58
CA TYR A 468 -19.05 -12.08 -31.20
C TYR A 468 -20.42 -11.39 -31.13
N THR A 469 -21.21 -11.72 -30.12
CA THR A 469 -22.55 -11.16 -29.92
C THR A 469 -22.56 -9.87 -29.13
N ASP A 470 -21.46 -9.59 -28.43
CA ASP A 470 -21.27 -8.39 -27.60
C ASP A 470 -19.98 -7.65 -28.00
N SER A 471 -20.07 -6.32 -28.06
CA SER A 471 -18.94 -5.44 -28.40
C SER A 471 -17.79 -5.55 -27.38
N ALA A 472 -18.11 -5.73 -26.08
CA ALA A 472 -17.09 -5.91 -25.06
C ALA A 472 -16.33 -7.23 -25.23
N GLU A 473 -17.05 -8.32 -25.52
CA GLU A 473 -16.46 -9.62 -25.81
C GLU A 473 -15.56 -9.55 -27.05
N LEU A 474 -15.99 -8.85 -28.09
CA LEU A 474 -15.18 -8.62 -29.29
C LEU A 474 -13.87 -7.92 -28.93
N ILE A 475 -13.90 -6.80 -28.21
CA ILE A 475 -12.71 -6.00 -27.87
C ILE A 475 -11.76 -6.84 -27.02
N LEU A 476 -12.26 -7.43 -25.93
CA LEU A 476 -11.46 -8.19 -24.98
C LEU A 476 -10.70 -9.37 -25.64
N ASN A 477 -11.36 -10.04 -26.61
CA ASN A 477 -10.80 -11.22 -27.28
C ASN A 477 -9.95 -10.94 -28.52
N THR A 478 -10.08 -9.76 -29.14
CA THR A 478 -9.38 -9.45 -30.41
C THR A 478 -8.17 -8.55 -30.25
N THR A 479 -8.20 -7.64 -29.25
CA THR A 479 -7.11 -6.68 -29.00
C THR A 479 -6.79 -6.52 -27.52
N GLY A 480 -7.73 -6.81 -26.64
CA GLY A 480 -7.68 -6.55 -25.20
C GLY A 480 -7.04 -7.69 -24.36
N PRO A 481 -7.29 -7.71 -23.05
CA PRO A 481 -6.60 -8.57 -22.09
C PRO A 481 -6.85 -10.08 -22.27
N PHE A 482 -7.94 -10.49 -22.88
CA PHE A 482 -8.16 -11.92 -23.17
C PHE A 482 -7.30 -12.40 -24.35
N LEU A 483 -7.01 -11.51 -25.30
CA LEU A 483 -6.02 -11.81 -26.34
C LEU A 483 -4.63 -11.93 -25.72
N THR A 484 -4.19 -10.96 -24.92
CA THR A 484 -2.85 -11.00 -24.31
C THR A 484 -2.67 -12.24 -23.42
N THR A 485 -3.68 -12.62 -22.63
CA THR A 485 -3.67 -13.85 -21.83
C THR A 485 -3.48 -15.07 -22.72
N ARG A 486 -4.32 -15.21 -23.75
CA ARG A 486 -4.27 -16.36 -24.66
C ARG A 486 -2.93 -16.47 -25.41
N ILE A 487 -2.36 -15.35 -25.87
CA ILE A 487 -1.06 -15.36 -26.53
C ILE A 487 0.05 -15.68 -25.54
N TYR A 488 -0.01 -15.16 -24.32
CA TYR A 488 0.94 -15.49 -23.25
C TYR A 488 0.94 -17.00 -22.95
N ASP A 489 -0.23 -17.61 -22.75
CA ASP A 489 -0.37 -19.02 -22.43
C ASP A 489 0.21 -19.96 -23.51
N ASN A 490 0.21 -19.51 -24.75
CA ASN A 490 0.71 -20.28 -25.89
C ASN A 490 2.11 -19.85 -26.38
N SER A 491 2.69 -18.81 -25.76
CA SER A 491 3.97 -18.27 -26.19
C SER A 491 5.12 -19.16 -25.74
N LYS A 492 6.08 -19.37 -26.61
CA LYS A 492 7.38 -20.00 -26.27
C LYS A 492 8.34 -19.08 -25.54
N TYR A 493 7.94 -17.84 -25.33
CA TYR A 493 8.78 -16.80 -24.69
C TYR A 493 8.32 -16.46 -23.26
N GLN A 494 7.46 -17.27 -22.64
CA GLN A 494 6.94 -17.04 -21.27
C GLN A 494 8.05 -16.77 -20.26
N GLU A 495 9.15 -17.52 -20.30
CA GLU A 495 10.29 -17.36 -19.37
C GLU A 495 11.00 -15.99 -19.50
N ARG A 496 10.77 -15.26 -20.58
CA ARG A 496 11.32 -13.90 -20.81
C ARG A 496 10.34 -12.80 -20.44
N ILE A 497 9.17 -13.17 -19.93
CA ILE A 497 8.09 -12.25 -19.56
C ILE A 497 7.90 -12.31 -18.04
N THR A 498 8.05 -11.18 -17.37
CA THR A 498 7.74 -11.03 -15.95
C THR A 498 6.28 -10.63 -15.81
N LEU A 499 5.47 -11.45 -15.16
CA LEU A 499 4.12 -11.06 -14.79
C LEU A 499 4.17 -10.28 -13.46
N ILE A 500 3.73 -9.02 -13.49
CA ILE A 500 3.68 -8.16 -12.32
C ILE A 500 2.33 -8.37 -11.62
N PRO A 501 2.33 -8.78 -10.33
CA PRO A 501 1.10 -8.98 -9.58
C PRO A 501 0.23 -7.73 -9.52
N ALA A 502 -1.09 -7.90 -9.60
CA ALA A 502 -2.06 -6.80 -9.55
C ALA A 502 -1.90 -5.94 -8.28
N GLU A 503 -1.55 -6.54 -7.16
CA GLU A 503 -1.34 -5.81 -5.90
C GLU A 503 -0.20 -4.81 -5.95
N ILE A 504 0.69 -4.93 -6.93
CA ILE A 504 1.82 -4.02 -7.12
C ILE A 504 1.43 -2.82 -8.00
N ILE A 505 0.56 -3.03 -8.98
CA ILE A 505 0.26 -2.02 -10.01
C ILE A 505 -1.23 -1.73 -10.23
N ALA A 506 -2.12 -2.61 -9.82
CA ALA A 506 -3.58 -2.48 -9.95
C ALA A 506 -4.28 -3.07 -8.72
N PRO A 507 -4.01 -2.57 -7.49
CA PRO A 507 -4.37 -3.22 -6.24
C PRO A 507 -5.87 -3.22 -5.94
N ILE A 508 -6.65 -2.42 -6.66
CA ILE A 508 -8.09 -2.22 -6.43
C ILE A 508 -8.92 -2.73 -7.60
N THR A 509 -10.12 -3.19 -7.29
CA THR A 509 -11.07 -3.75 -8.26
C THR A 509 -12.10 -2.70 -8.71
N HIS A 510 -12.88 -2.97 -9.76
CA HIS A 510 -14.06 -2.18 -10.11
C HIS A 510 -15.04 -1.99 -8.93
N SER A 511 -15.19 -3.02 -8.08
CA SER A 511 -16.03 -2.94 -6.88
C SER A 511 -15.46 -1.96 -5.86
N ASP A 512 -14.13 -1.98 -5.68
CA ASP A 512 -13.45 -1.06 -4.77
C ASP A 512 -13.59 0.40 -5.26
N ILE A 513 -13.46 0.63 -6.57
CA ILE A 513 -13.63 1.96 -7.17
C ILE A 513 -15.06 2.50 -6.97
N ARG A 514 -16.09 1.65 -7.17
CA ARG A 514 -17.47 2.07 -6.90
C ARG A 514 -17.68 2.46 -5.44
N LYS A 515 -17.07 1.73 -4.50
CA LYS A 515 -17.09 2.10 -3.07
C LYS A 515 -16.42 3.45 -2.82
N ILE A 516 -15.25 3.68 -3.45
CA ILE A 516 -14.54 4.97 -3.37
C ILE A 516 -15.41 6.11 -3.89
N MET A 517 -16.05 5.93 -5.05
CA MET A 517 -16.93 6.94 -5.65
C MET A 517 -18.19 7.24 -4.81
N ASN A 518 -18.66 6.27 -4.02
CA ASN A 518 -19.77 6.40 -3.08
C ASN A 518 -19.34 6.88 -1.69
N GLU A 519 -18.08 7.31 -1.51
CA GLU A 519 -17.51 7.67 -0.21
C GLU A 519 -17.49 6.51 0.81
N GLU A 520 -17.58 5.25 0.34
CA GLU A 520 -17.56 4.02 1.14
C GLU A 520 -16.15 3.40 1.16
N THR A 521 -15.15 4.16 1.57
CA THR A 521 -13.77 3.62 1.59
C THR A 521 -13.49 2.75 2.81
N SER A 522 -12.55 1.81 2.65
CA SER A 522 -12.12 0.87 3.72
C SER A 522 -10.59 0.83 3.82
N MET A 523 -10.06 0.50 5.01
CA MET A 523 -8.61 0.27 5.22
C MET A 523 -8.01 -0.78 4.28
N SER A 524 -8.83 -1.72 3.83
CA SER A 524 -8.44 -2.70 2.83
C SER A 524 -7.93 -2.01 1.55
N ILE A 525 -8.64 -1.01 1.10
CA ILE A 525 -8.30 -0.25 -0.11
C ILE A 525 -7.02 0.56 0.11
N GLU A 526 -6.87 1.23 1.27
CA GLU A 526 -5.65 2.00 1.59
C GLU A 526 -4.41 1.13 1.72
N SER A 527 -4.49 0.05 2.50
CA SER A 527 -3.36 -0.88 2.65
C SER A 527 -2.94 -1.53 1.32
N LYS A 528 -3.89 -1.71 0.38
CA LYS A 528 -3.58 -2.18 -0.96
C LYS A 528 -2.81 -1.11 -1.75
N VAL A 529 -3.26 0.13 -1.64
CA VAL A 529 -2.71 1.28 -2.37
C VAL A 529 -1.36 1.72 -1.81
N GLU A 530 -1.19 1.79 -0.49
CA GLU A 530 0.08 2.16 0.15
C GLU A 530 1.27 1.27 -0.27
N LYS A 531 0.99 0.04 -0.70
CA LYS A 531 2.01 -0.95 -1.08
C LYS A 531 2.15 -1.10 -2.59
N SER A 532 1.45 -0.32 -3.36
CA SER A 532 1.48 -0.38 -4.82
C SER A 532 2.37 0.71 -5.40
N PHE A 533 2.91 0.44 -6.57
CA PHE A 533 3.66 1.38 -7.38
C PHE A 533 2.76 2.15 -8.34
N ALA A 534 1.55 1.62 -8.58
CA ALA A 534 0.54 2.27 -9.41
C ALA A 534 -0.87 1.78 -9.05
N ILE A 535 -1.88 2.54 -9.45
CA ILE A 535 -3.29 2.25 -9.25
C ILE A 535 -4.01 2.36 -10.58
N HIS A 536 -4.74 1.31 -10.96
CA HIS A 536 -5.63 1.35 -12.12
C HIS A 536 -7.05 1.66 -11.67
N TYR A 537 -7.63 2.74 -12.18
CA TYR A 537 -8.97 3.18 -11.80
C TYR A 537 -10.10 2.51 -12.60
N PHE A 538 -9.79 1.79 -13.67
CA PHE A 538 -10.78 1.08 -14.49
C PHE A 538 -11.99 1.96 -14.85
N PHE A 539 -11.80 3.22 -15.25
CA PHE A 539 -12.91 4.12 -15.52
C PHE A 539 -13.83 3.63 -16.64
N GLY A 540 -13.34 2.73 -17.49
CA GLY A 540 -14.18 2.03 -18.47
C GLY A 540 -14.90 2.98 -19.43
N SER A 541 -14.29 4.11 -19.76
CA SER A 541 -14.86 5.15 -20.62
C SER A 541 -15.38 4.62 -21.98
N TRP A 542 -14.91 3.44 -22.38
CA TRP A 542 -15.38 2.76 -23.58
C TRP A 542 -16.71 2.01 -23.39
N HIS A 543 -17.13 1.69 -22.16
CA HIS A 543 -18.46 1.07 -21.88
C HIS A 543 -19.62 2.03 -22.13
N GLU A 544 -19.42 3.33 -22.00
CA GLU A 544 -20.46 4.32 -22.29
C GLU A 544 -20.67 4.50 -23.80
N GLN A 545 -19.61 4.42 -24.58
CA GLN A 545 -19.68 4.51 -26.06
C GLN A 545 -20.40 3.33 -26.71
N THR A 546 -20.48 2.18 -26.02
CA THR A 546 -21.23 1.01 -26.52
C THR A 546 -22.73 1.07 -26.21
N LYS A 547 -23.16 1.90 -25.23
CA LYS A 547 -24.58 2.10 -24.88
C LYS A 547 -25.31 3.12 -25.76
N GLU A 548 -24.60 4.04 -26.43
CA GLU A 548 -25.20 4.99 -27.35
C GLU A 548 -25.48 4.41 -28.76
N LEU A 549 -25.07 3.17 -29.00
CA LEU A 549 -25.24 2.45 -30.28
C LEU A 549 -26.23 1.29 -30.20
N THR A 550 -26.89 1.07 -29.05
CA THR A 550 -28.02 0.15 -28.85
C THR A 550 -29.27 0.90 -28.40
#